data_e773eff103585e7b85a5400fa9b21844
#
_entry.id   e773eff103585e7b85a5400fa9b21844
#
_cell.length_a   1.000
_cell.length_b   1.000
_cell.length_c   1.000
_cell.angle_alpha   90.00
_cell.angle_beta   90.00
_cell.angle_gamma   90.00
#
_symmetry.space_group_name_H-M   'P 1'
#
loop_
_entity.id
_entity.type
_entity.pdbx_description
1 polymer ?
#
loop_
_entity_poly.entity_id
_entity_poly.type
_entity_poly.pdbx_seq_one_letter_code
_entity_poly.pdbx_strand_id
1 'polypeptide(L)'
;MIVKKYAIYILILVFSIIFIGGCSADHGDGRDADAQRGNTDNKTEIVKDKNETNENLLKKYKMDNSFILIVKSKFEVYAIDDMGKVVAVYPCALGKNSGQKEKEGDMKTPSGIFPIDEIIDASSWTHDFKDGKGEITGAYGPWFISLDTNELSKGKWGGIGIHGTHDPDSIGKKVSEGCIRLKNDYVQKLKAFAKVGMKVVIEE
;
A
#
# COMPACT_ATOMS: atom_id res chain seq x y z
N MET A 1 -24.63 24.38 29.44
CA MET A 1 -26.09 24.12 29.50
C MET A 1 -26.64 24.22 28.09
N ILE A 2 -27.39 23.23 27.66
CA ILE A 2 -28.07 23.00 26.38
C ILE A 2 -27.34 21.98 25.48
N VAL A 3 -27.76 20.73 25.69
CA VAL A 3 -27.53 19.56 24.84
C VAL A 3 -28.57 19.59 23.72
N LYS A 4 -28.15 19.54 22.46
CA LYS A 4 -29.06 19.27 21.32
C LYS A 4 -28.87 17.85 20.83
N LYS A 5 -29.87 17.00 21.10
CA LYS A 5 -30.07 15.66 20.52
C LYS A 5 -30.49 15.81 19.05
N TYR A 6 -29.83 15.14 18.13
CA TYR A 6 -30.34 14.90 16.78
C TYR A 6 -30.71 13.42 16.65
N ALA A 7 -32.02 13.19 16.46
CA ALA A 7 -32.55 11.87 16.13
C ALA A 7 -32.35 11.62 14.62
N ILE A 8 -31.79 10.47 14.27
CA ILE A 8 -31.64 10.02 12.89
C ILE A 8 -32.82 9.09 12.58
N TYR A 9 -33.64 9.48 11.61
CA TYR A 9 -34.69 8.64 11.02
C TYR A 9 -34.06 7.67 10.01
N ILE A 10 -34.23 6.38 10.26
CA ILE A 10 -33.87 5.31 9.32
C ILE A 10 -35.12 5.09 8.44
N LEU A 11 -34.99 5.37 7.15
CA LEU A 11 -36.01 5.04 6.13
C LEU A 11 -35.61 3.75 5.43
N ILE A 12 -36.32 2.66 5.71
CA ILE A 12 -36.14 1.37 5.02
C ILE A 12 -37.09 1.39 3.80
N LEU A 13 -36.52 1.37 2.60
CA LEU A 13 -37.24 1.14 1.36
C LEU A 13 -37.00 -0.31 0.90
N VAL A 14 -38.04 -1.12 1.03
CA VAL A 14 -38.16 -2.47 0.49
C VAL A 14 -38.64 -2.37 -0.95
N PHE A 15 -37.82 -2.81 -1.92
CA PHE A 15 -38.25 -3.01 -3.30
C PHE A 15 -38.40 -4.49 -3.58
N SER A 16 -39.67 -4.91 -3.72
CA SER A 16 -40.06 -6.20 -4.28
C SER A 16 -39.98 -6.14 -5.81
N ILE A 17 -39.25 -7.05 -6.46
CA ILE A 17 -39.32 -7.25 -7.90
C ILE A 17 -39.88 -8.64 -8.17
N ILE A 18 -40.99 -8.64 -8.92
CA ILE A 18 -41.78 -9.78 -9.35
C ILE A 18 -41.09 -10.47 -10.54
N PHE A 19 -40.99 -11.80 -10.48
CA PHE A 19 -40.63 -12.67 -11.57
C PHE A 19 -41.81 -12.84 -12.53
N ILE A 20 -41.60 -12.66 -13.83
CA ILE A 20 -42.49 -13.18 -14.88
C ILE A 20 -41.60 -13.99 -15.85
N GLY A 21 -41.92 -15.27 -15.94
CA GLY A 21 -41.30 -16.22 -16.85
C GLY A 21 -41.83 -16.09 -18.27
N GLY A 22 -41.07 -16.61 -19.22
CA GLY A 22 -41.45 -16.77 -20.62
C GLY A 22 -40.48 -17.72 -21.32
N CYS A 23 -40.93 -18.95 -21.54
CA CYS A 23 -40.28 -19.98 -22.33
C CYS A 23 -40.59 -19.78 -23.81
N SER A 24 -39.61 -19.94 -24.72
CA SER A 24 -39.84 -20.57 -26.03
C SER A 24 -38.52 -20.99 -26.70
N ALA A 25 -38.49 -22.19 -27.13
CA ALA A 25 -37.45 -22.83 -27.94
C ALA A 25 -37.62 -22.45 -29.43
N ASP A 26 -36.56 -22.40 -30.21
CA ASP A 26 -36.40 -23.26 -31.40
C ASP A 26 -35.03 -23.07 -32.12
N HIS A 27 -34.50 -24.16 -32.62
CA HIS A 27 -33.57 -24.61 -33.65
C HIS A 27 -32.78 -23.58 -34.51
N GLY A 28 -31.49 -23.97 -34.78
CA GLY A 28 -30.78 -23.66 -36.03
C GLY A 28 -29.27 -23.59 -35.97
N ASP A 29 -28.63 -24.72 -36.12
CA ASP A 29 -27.47 -25.14 -36.94
C ASP A 29 -26.50 -24.05 -37.47
N GLY A 30 -25.17 -24.27 -37.27
CA GLY A 30 -24.19 -24.01 -38.33
C GLY A 30 -22.95 -23.18 -38.02
N ARG A 31 -21.83 -23.83 -37.73
CA ARG A 31 -20.43 -23.61 -38.23
C ARG A 31 -19.58 -22.50 -37.59
N ASP A 32 -18.53 -23.01 -36.95
CA ASP A 32 -17.11 -22.64 -36.93
C ASP A 32 -16.66 -21.19 -37.20
N ALA A 33 -16.06 -20.56 -36.17
CA ALA A 33 -14.86 -19.76 -36.31
C ALA A 33 -14.17 -19.60 -34.94
N ASP A 34 -12.96 -20.12 -34.85
CA ASP A 34 -11.95 -19.88 -33.82
C ASP A 34 -11.81 -18.39 -33.50
N ALA A 35 -11.93 -18.04 -32.22
CA ALA A 35 -11.33 -16.85 -31.65
C ALA A 35 -10.94 -17.14 -30.21
N GLN A 36 -9.67 -17.47 -30.04
CA GLN A 36 -8.99 -17.50 -28.75
C GLN A 36 -9.17 -16.18 -28.02
N ARG A 37 -10.02 -16.15 -27.01
CA ARG A 37 -10.01 -15.12 -25.98
C ARG A 37 -9.13 -15.60 -24.86
N GLY A 38 -7.95 -14.99 -24.75
CA GLY A 38 -7.09 -15.12 -23.60
C GLY A 38 -7.81 -14.72 -22.32
N ASN A 39 -8.03 -15.72 -21.49
CA ASN A 39 -8.49 -15.56 -20.12
C ASN A 39 -7.27 -15.07 -19.31
N THR A 40 -7.19 -13.78 -19.04
CA THR A 40 -6.23 -13.24 -18.08
C THR A 40 -6.79 -13.49 -16.69
N ASP A 41 -6.51 -14.68 -16.19
CA ASP A 41 -6.69 -15.03 -14.79
C ASP A 41 -5.86 -14.09 -13.94
N ASN A 42 -6.55 -13.24 -13.19
CA ASN A 42 -6.01 -12.35 -12.17
C ASN A 42 -5.61 -13.22 -10.96
N LYS A 43 -4.52 -14.00 -11.16
CA LYS A 43 -3.93 -14.84 -10.12
C LYS A 43 -3.15 -13.93 -9.19
N THR A 44 -3.77 -13.56 -8.09
CA THR A 44 -3.06 -13.02 -6.93
C THR A 44 -2.02 -14.06 -6.53
N GLU A 45 -0.77 -13.87 -6.92
CA GLU A 45 0.33 -14.71 -6.48
C GLU A 45 0.51 -14.56 -4.98
N ILE A 46 -0.11 -15.48 -4.24
CA ILE A 46 0.29 -15.79 -2.87
C ILE A 46 1.60 -16.53 -3.02
N VAL A 47 2.71 -15.81 -2.91
CA VAL A 47 4.04 -16.42 -2.83
C VAL A 47 4.08 -17.25 -1.56
N LYS A 48 3.89 -18.55 -1.71
CA LYS A 48 4.23 -19.54 -0.68
C LYS A 48 5.73 -19.69 -0.71
N ASP A 49 6.44 -18.90 0.07
CA ASP A 49 7.83 -19.20 0.42
C ASP A 49 7.81 -20.38 1.41
N LYS A 50 8.26 -21.55 0.91
CA LYS A 50 8.41 -22.77 1.68
C LYS A 50 9.72 -22.65 2.44
N ASN A 51 9.65 -22.60 3.77
CA ASN A 51 10.72 -22.72 4.78
C ASN A 51 11.21 -21.43 5.46
N GLU A 52 10.34 -20.47 5.79
CA GLU A 52 10.62 -19.69 7.00
C GLU A 52 9.99 -20.43 8.18
N THR A 53 10.83 -20.84 9.13
CA THR A 53 10.47 -21.30 10.46
C THR A 53 9.35 -20.41 10.99
N ASN A 54 8.33 -21.02 11.64
CA ASN A 54 7.18 -20.40 12.30
C ASN A 54 7.62 -19.44 13.44
N GLU A 55 8.56 -18.53 13.17
CA GLU A 55 8.97 -17.50 14.10
C GLU A 55 7.85 -16.46 14.18
N ASN A 56 7.30 -16.27 15.37
CA ASN A 56 6.32 -15.22 15.59
C ASN A 56 7.01 -13.87 15.43
N LEU A 57 6.72 -13.16 14.35
CA LEU A 57 7.34 -11.88 14.00
C LEU A 57 7.09 -10.80 15.05
N LEU A 58 5.95 -10.84 15.77
CA LEU A 58 5.73 -9.91 16.88
C LEU A 58 6.81 -10.07 17.96
N LYS A 59 7.15 -11.32 18.33
CA LYS A 59 8.20 -11.58 19.31
C LYS A 59 9.57 -11.15 18.82
N LYS A 60 9.90 -11.44 17.55
CA LYS A 60 11.17 -11.06 16.93
C LYS A 60 11.40 -9.55 16.95
N TYR A 61 10.38 -8.78 16.57
CA TYR A 61 10.46 -7.31 16.51
C TYR A 61 9.99 -6.60 17.78
N LYS A 62 9.61 -7.35 18.84
CA LYS A 62 9.08 -6.83 20.11
C LYS A 62 7.86 -5.92 19.91
N MET A 63 6.93 -6.37 19.06
CA MET A 63 5.68 -5.68 18.76
C MET A 63 4.52 -6.33 19.50
N ASP A 64 3.59 -5.52 20.00
CA ASP A 64 2.41 -5.98 20.75
C ASP A 64 1.18 -6.15 19.85
N ASN A 65 1.22 -5.58 18.64
CA ASN A 65 0.11 -5.56 17.68
C ASN A 65 0.63 -5.68 16.25
N SER A 66 -0.31 -5.72 15.29
CA SER A 66 -0.01 -5.68 13.86
C SER A 66 0.94 -4.52 13.51
N PHE A 67 1.83 -4.74 12.55
CA PHE A 67 2.82 -3.75 12.12
C PHE A 67 3.20 -3.94 10.64
N ILE A 68 3.91 -2.97 10.09
CA ILE A 68 4.48 -3.05 8.75
C ILE A 68 5.99 -3.27 8.89
N LEU A 69 6.54 -4.24 8.15
CA LEU A 69 7.98 -4.48 8.05
C LEU A 69 8.46 -4.15 6.64
N ILE A 70 9.54 -3.41 6.54
CA ILE A 70 10.21 -3.09 5.28
C ILE A 70 11.63 -3.64 5.33
N VAL A 71 11.94 -4.59 4.43
CA VAL A 71 13.27 -5.20 4.29
C VAL A 71 13.94 -4.59 3.07
N LYS A 72 14.87 -3.68 3.29
CA LYS A 72 15.51 -2.88 2.23
C LYS A 72 16.30 -3.75 1.25
N SER A 73 17.00 -4.77 1.75
CA SER A 73 17.76 -5.69 0.92
C SER A 73 16.93 -6.52 -0.04
N LYS A 74 15.64 -6.77 0.32
CA LYS A 74 14.69 -7.51 -0.51
C LYS A 74 13.83 -6.61 -1.40
N PHE A 75 13.79 -5.30 -1.15
CA PHE A 75 12.84 -4.36 -1.76
C PHE A 75 11.38 -4.75 -1.52
N GLU A 76 11.05 -5.14 -0.29
CA GLU A 76 9.73 -5.68 0.07
C GLU A 76 9.15 -4.99 1.30
N VAL A 77 7.83 -4.83 1.27
CA VAL A 77 6.99 -4.34 2.37
C VAL A 77 6.05 -5.46 2.77
N TYR A 78 6.08 -5.85 4.03
CA TYR A 78 5.28 -6.90 4.63
C TYR A 78 4.21 -6.30 5.52
N ALA A 79 2.96 -6.72 5.40
CA ALA A 79 1.92 -6.47 6.37
C ALA A 79 1.84 -7.66 7.32
N ILE A 80 1.96 -7.41 8.63
CA ILE A 80 2.03 -8.45 9.67
C ILE A 80 0.88 -8.25 10.64
N ASP A 81 0.04 -9.26 10.79
CA ASP A 81 -1.15 -9.22 11.63
C ASP A 81 -0.82 -9.26 13.14
N ASP A 82 -1.85 -9.18 13.98
CA ASP A 82 -1.77 -9.24 15.45
C ASP A 82 -1.42 -10.63 16.00
N MET A 83 -1.34 -11.65 15.15
CA MET A 83 -0.82 -12.97 15.45
C MET A 83 0.65 -13.15 15.04
N GLY A 84 1.27 -12.12 14.43
CA GLY A 84 2.65 -12.15 13.94
C GLY A 84 2.82 -12.88 12.62
N LYS A 85 1.75 -13.05 11.85
CA LYS A 85 1.79 -13.69 10.53
C LYS A 85 1.86 -12.65 9.42
N VAL A 86 2.59 -12.96 8.36
CA VAL A 86 2.59 -12.18 7.12
C VAL A 86 1.26 -12.40 6.41
N VAL A 87 0.49 -11.33 6.24
CA VAL A 87 -0.81 -11.34 5.54
C VAL A 87 -0.71 -10.76 4.13
N ALA A 88 0.32 -9.97 3.84
CA ALA A 88 0.60 -9.47 2.50
C ALA A 88 2.09 -9.12 2.33
N VAL A 89 2.59 -9.21 1.10
CA VAL A 89 3.93 -8.77 0.70
C VAL A 89 3.81 -7.94 -0.57
N TYR A 90 4.48 -6.79 -0.59
CA TYR A 90 4.46 -5.87 -1.73
C TYR A 90 5.89 -5.48 -2.11
N PRO A 91 6.30 -5.64 -3.38
CA PRO A 91 7.56 -5.09 -3.85
C PRO A 91 7.55 -3.57 -3.81
N CYS A 92 8.69 -2.96 -3.46
CA CYS A 92 8.83 -1.51 -3.31
C CYS A 92 10.06 -0.96 -4.02
N ALA A 93 10.10 0.37 -4.18
CA ALA A 93 11.33 1.09 -4.51
C ALA A 93 11.77 1.93 -3.31
N LEU A 94 13.08 2.16 -3.20
CA LEU A 94 13.73 2.79 -2.07
C LEU A 94 14.62 3.97 -2.50
N GLY A 95 15.19 4.67 -1.52
CA GLY A 95 16.12 5.77 -1.73
C GLY A 95 17.30 5.39 -2.62
N LYS A 96 17.74 6.35 -3.45
CA LYS A 96 18.86 6.19 -4.40
C LYS A 96 20.15 5.71 -3.73
N ASN A 97 20.39 6.15 -2.49
CA ASN A 97 21.61 5.87 -1.76
C ASN A 97 21.37 4.84 -0.65
N SER A 98 22.35 3.96 -0.42
CA SER A 98 22.33 2.97 0.66
C SER A 98 22.78 3.57 2.00
N GLY A 99 22.51 2.84 3.09
CA GLY A 99 22.92 3.18 4.43
C GLY A 99 21.88 3.99 5.19
N GLN A 100 22.23 4.37 6.42
CA GLN A 100 21.33 5.12 7.32
C GLN A 100 21.15 6.57 6.87
N LYS A 101 19.91 7.07 6.98
CA LYS A 101 19.59 8.47 6.72
C LYS A 101 20.10 9.35 7.86
N GLU A 102 20.82 10.41 7.51
CA GLU A 102 21.46 11.31 8.47
C GLU A 102 21.03 12.77 8.30
N LYS A 103 20.64 13.16 7.08
CA LYS A 103 20.24 14.53 6.75
C LYS A 103 19.24 14.59 5.62
N GLU A 104 18.59 15.73 5.47
CA GLU A 104 17.76 16.02 4.31
C GLU A 104 18.59 15.97 3.01
N GLY A 105 17.98 15.53 1.91
CA GLY A 105 18.62 15.45 0.60
C GLY A 105 19.68 14.35 0.43
N ASP A 106 19.93 13.50 1.43
CA ASP A 106 20.91 12.39 1.30
C ASP A 106 20.41 11.21 0.47
N MET A 107 19.15 11.26 0.01
CA MET A 107 18.49 10.26 -0.84
C MET A 107 18.48 8.84 -0.25
N LYS A 108 18.49 8.72 1.08
CA LYS A 108 18.50 7.44 1.79
C LYS A 108 17.17 7.14 2.44
N THR A 109 16.72 5.87 2.37
CA THR A 109 15.62 5.37 3.19
C THR A 109 16.16 5.04 4.59
N PRO A 110 15.62 5.62 5.67
CA PRO A 110 16.10 5.35 7.02
C PRO A 110 15.83 3.90 7.45
N SER A 111 16.65 3.38 8.35
CA SER A 111 16.34 2.18 9.14
C SER A 111 15.93 2.60 10.56
N GLY A 112 14.98 1.86 11.15
CA GLY A 112 14.47 2.16 12.49
C GLY A 112 13.01 1.72 12.65
N ILE A 113 12.38 2.17 13.73
CA ILE A 113 10.97 1.93 14.04
C ILE A 113 10.27 3.28 14.08
N PHE A 114 9.25 3.44 13.25
CA PHE A 114 8.54 4.70 13.06
C PHE A 114 7.04 4.47 13.25
N PRO A 115 6.34 5.26 14.07
CA PRO A 115 4.88 5.24 14.04
C PRO A 115 4.36 5.89 12.76
N ILE A 116 3.22 5.42 12.27
CA ILE A 116 2.46 6.14 11.25
C ILE A 116 1.88 7.40 11.89
N ASP A 117 2.22 8.55 11.33
CA ASP A 117 1.77 9.85 11.76
C ASP A 117 0.40 10.19 11.16
N GLU A 118 0.30 10.06 9.84
CA GLU A 118 -0.90 10.43 9.09
C GLU A 118 -1.06 9.55 7.84
N ILE A 119 -2.31 9.41 7.37
CA ILE A 119 -2.62 8.74 6.10
C ILE A 119 -3.40 9.73 5.23
N ILE A 120 -2.78 10.21 4.15
CA ILE A 120 -3.21 11.37 3.39
C ILE A 120 -3.59 10.96 1.97
N ASP A 121 -4.68 11.51 1.44
CA ASP A 121 -4.98 11.45 0.01
C ASP A 121 -3.95 12.33 -0.75
N ALA A 122 -3.10 11.68 -1.53
CA ALA A 122 -2.03 12.31 -2.28
C ALA A 122 -2.31 12.36 -3.80
N SER A 123 -3.54 12.04 -4.22
CA SER A 123 -3.92 11.91 -5.63
C SER A 123 -3.69 13.17 -6.46
N SER A 124 -3.78 14.34 -5.83
CA SER A 124 -3.56 15.65 -6.45
C SER A 124 -2.16 16.23 -6.21
N TRP A 125 -1.31 15.54 -5.45
CA TRP A 125 0.02 16.08 -5.15
C TRP A 125 0.92 16.07 -6.37
N THR A 126 1.71 17.15 -6.51
CA THR A 126 2.72 17.29 -7.56
C THR A 126 4.12 17.20 -6.97
N HIS A 127 5.09 16.83 -7.79
CA HIS A 127 6.50 16.85 -7.45
C HIS A 127 7.37 17.04 -8.68
N ASP A 128 8.38 17.90 -8.55
CA ASP A 128 9.44 18.06 -9.53
C ASP A 128 10.69 17.30 -9.05
N PHE A 129 10.98 16.18 -9.71
CA PHE A 129 12.14 15.34 -9.39
C PHE A 129 13.48 15.93 -9.87
N LYS A 130 13.47 17.16 -10.39
CA LYS A 130 14.65 17.86 -10.93
C LYS A 130 15.36 17.07 -12.03
N ASP A 131 14.60 16.28 -12.78
CA ASP A 131 15.09 15.47 -13.90
C ASP A 131 14.86 16.14 -15.28
N GLY A 132 14.47 17.41 -15.28
CA GLY A 132 14.21 18.23 -16.46
C GLY A 132 12.81 18.06 -17.07
N LYS A 133 11.94 17.24 -16.47
CA LYS A 133 10.56 17.03 -16.96
C LYS A 133 9.53 17.95 -16.30
N GLY A 134 9.95 18.70 -15.25
CA GLY A 134 9.09 19.57 -14.48
C GLY A 134 8.21 18.83 -13.48
N GLU A 135 7.13 19.49 -13.02
CA GLU A 135 6.20 18.92 -12.04
C GLU A 135 5.35 17.80 -12.65
N ILE A 136 5.26 16.69 -11.91
CA ILE A 136 4.44 15.53 -12.24
C ILE A 136 3.26 15.45 -11.27
N THR A 137 2.03 15.60 -11.77
CA THR A 137 0.81 15.41 -10.99
C THR A 137 0.62 13.93 -10.69
N GLY A 138 0.20 13.60 -9.45
CA GLY A 138 0.05 12.21 -9.00
C GLY A 138 1.38 11.49 -8.76
N ALA A 139 2.45 12.25 -8.59
CA ALA A 139 3.81 11.73 -8.35
C ALA A 139 3.86 10.72 -7.19
N TYR A 140 2.99 10.89 -6.19
CA TYR A 140 2.90 10.07 -4.98
C TYR A 140 1.79 9.00 -5.05
N GLY A 141 1.09 8.89 -6.19
CA GLY A 141 -0.06 7.99 -6.32
C GLY A 141 -1.25 8.41 -5.43
N PRO A 142 -2.19 7.49 -5.13
CA PRO A 142 -3.43 7.85 -4.44
C PRO A 142 -3.27 8.12 -2.94
N TRP A 143 -2.24 7.54 -2.27
CA TRP A 143 -2.07 7.64 -0.83
C TRP A 143 -0.63 7.89 -0.43
N PHE A 144 -0.45 8.69 0.63
CA PHE A 144 0.80 8.89 1.34
C PHE A 144 0.61 8.51 2.81
N ILE A 145 1.31 7.47 3.27
CA ILE A 145 1.34 7.02 4.66
C ILE A 145 2.57 7.65 5.29
N SER A 146 2.38 8.75 6.01
CA SER A 146 3.43 9.53 6.65
C SER A 146 4.00 8.81 7.87
N LEU A 147 5.31 8.88 8.05
CA LEU A 147 6.01 8.30 9.19
C LEU A 147 6.53 9.41 10.11
N ASP A 148 6.24 9.33 11.41
CA ASP A 148 6.88 10.19 12.40
C ASP A 148 8.34 9.78 12.57
N THR A 149 9.21 10.65 12.11
CA THR A 149 10.66 10.44 12.14
C THR A 149 11.35 11.24 13.25
N ASN A 150 10.63 12.01 14.05
CA ASN A 150 11.19 13.01 14.98
C ASN A 150 12.10 12.38 16.03
N GLU A 151 11.75 11.22 16.58
CA GLU A 151 12.56 10.55 17.60
C GLU A 151 13.96 10.22 17.08
N LEU A 152 14.07 9.72 15.85
CA LEU A 152 15.36 9.34 15.26
C LEU A 152 16.08 10.52 14.60
N SER A 153 15.35 11.37 13.87
CA SER A 153 15.91 12.48 13.11
C SER A 153 16.31 13.66 14.00
N LYS A 154 15.65 13.83 15.16
CA LYS A 154 15.77 15.01 16.04
C LYS A 154 15.63 16.32 15.25
N GLY A 155 14.71 16.34 14.29
CA GLY A 155 14.43 17.48 13.43
C GLY A 155 15.44 17.74 12.31
N LYS A 156 16.43 16.87 12.10
CA LYS A 156 17.43 17.05 11.02
C LYS A 156 16.92 16.63 9.65
N TRP A 157 15.88 15.83 9.58
CA TRP A 157 15.22 15.35 8.37
C TRP A 157 13.83 14.84 8.68
N GLY A 158 12.97 14.83 7.67
CA GLY A 158 11.58 14.39 7.79
C GLY A 158 11.01 14.04 6.42
N GLY A 159 9.67 14.02 6.32
CA GLY A 159 8.97 13.81 5.06
C GLY A 159 9.15 12.40 4.48
N ILE A 160 9.41 11.40 5.33
CA ILE A 160 9.48 9.99 4.92
C ILE A 160 8.10 9.37 5.01
N GLY A 161 7.72 8.65 3.96
CA GLY A 161 6.45 7.92 3.93
C GLY A 161 6.48 6.75 2.97
N ILE A 162 5.39 5.98 3.01
CA ILE A 162 5.08 4.91 2.07
C ILE A 162 3.98 5.43 1.15
N HIS A 163 4.19 5.42 -0.17
CA HIS A 163 3.24 6.03 -1.10
C HIS A 163 3.20 5.29 -2.45
N GLY A 164 2.24 5.64 -3.30
CA GLY A 164 2.17 5.15 -4.66
C GLY A 164 3.22 5.78 -5.57
N THR A 165 3.07 5.63 -6.87
CA THR A 165 4.03 6.16 -7.84
C THR A 165 3.37 6.44 -9.19
N HIS A 166 3.87 7.46 -9.90
CA HIS A 166 3.59 7.69 -11.32
C HIS A 166 4.45 6.81 -12.23
N ASP A 167 5.53 6.21 -11.68
CA ASP A 167 6.49 5.36 -12.40
C ASP A 167 6.51 3.95 -11.81
N PRO A 168 5.58 3.06 -12.23
CA PRO A 168 5.48 1.70 -11.72
C PRO A 168 6.70 0.82 -12.08
N ASP A 169 7.46 1.17 -13.12
CA ASP A 169 8.66 0.44 -13.54
C ASP A 169 9.87 0.72 -12.63
N SER A 170 9.74 1.69 -11.74
CA SER A 170 10.75 1.98 -10.71
C SER A 170 10.75 0.99 -9.55
N ILE A 171 9.70 0.16 -9.40
CA ILE A 171 9.59 -0.81 -8.30
C ILE A 171 10.71 -1.86 -8.40
N GLY A 172 11.31 -2.20 -7.25
CA GLY A 172 12.49 -3.06 -7.14
C GLY A 172 13.82 -2.33 -7.31
N LYS A 173 13.81 -0.99 -7.43
CA LYS A 173 15.03 -0.21 -7.69
C LYS A 173 15.29 0.85 -6.59
N LYS A 174 16.52 1.33 -6.54
CA LYS A 174 16.93 2.49 -5.73
C LYS A 174 16.77 3.76 -6.55
N VAL A 175 15.66 4.46 -6.40
CA VAL A 175 15.30 5.61 -7.26
C VAL A 175 14.65 6.78 -6.52
N SER A 176 14.19 6.58 -5.27
CA SER A 176 13.50 7.62 -4.53
C SER A 176 14.46 8.59 -3.81
N GLU A 177 13.91 9.66 -3.27
CA GLU A 177 14.65 10.62 -2.44
C GLU A 177 14.70 10.21 -0.96
N GLY A 178 14.19 8.99 -0.65
CA GLY A 178 14.19 8.41 0.69
C GLY A 178 12.88 7.73 1.07
N CYS A 179 11.76 8.11 0.46
CA CYS A 179 10.47 7.47 0.65
C CYS A 179 10.44 6.05 0.06
N ILE A 180 9.48 5.26 0.51
CA ILE A 180 9.19 3.91 0.06
C ILE A 180 8.06 3.98 -0.98
N ARG A 181 8.34 3.61 -2.24
CA ARG A 181 7.35 3.64 -3.33
C ARG A 181 6.74 2.26 -3.54
N LEU A 182 5.43 2.20 -3.66
CA LEU A 182 4.66 1.02 -4.05
C LEU A 182 3.94 1.27 -5.38
N LYS A 183 3.49 0.21 -6.05
CA LYS A 183 2.46 0.36 -7.09
C LYS A 183 1.18 0.91 -6.47
N ASN A 184 0.39 1.64 -7.24
CA ASN A 184 -0.79 2.35 -6.74
C ASN A 184 -1.86 1.41 -6.15
N ASP A 185 -2.05 0.23 -6.75
CA ASP A 185 -2.94 -0.81 -6.21
C ASP A 185 -2.42 -1.41 -4.89
N TYR A 186 -1.11 -1.50 -4.71
CA TYR A 186 -0.50 -2.02 -3.49
C TYR A 186 -0.58 -1.01 -2.34
N VAL A 187 -0.32 0.28 -2.58
CA VAL A 187 -0.50 1.28 -1.54
C VAL A 187 -1.96 1.41 -1.12
N GLN A 188 -2.91 1.23 -2.04
CA GLN A 188 -4.35 1.19 -1.73
C GLN A 188 -4.69 0.02 -0.78
N LYS A 189 -4.13 -1.17 -1.02
CA LYS A 189 -4.30 -2.34 -0.16
C LYS A 189 -3.62 -2.14 1.20
N LEU A 190 -2.39 -1.62 1.20
CA LEU A 190 -1.65 -1.34 2.43
C LEU A 190 -2.36 -0.28 3.28
N LYS A 191 -2.93 0.76 2.66
CA LYS A 191 -3.75 1.79 3.34
C LYS A 191 -4.96 1.20 4.07
N ALA A 192 -5.59 0.17 3.51
CA ALA A 192 -6.71 -0.50 4.17
C ALA A 192 -6.27 -1.27 5.44
N PHE A 193 -5.04 -1.71 5.50
CA PHE A 193 -4.42 -2.37 6.66
C PHE A 193 -3.85 -1.37 7.67
N ALA A 194 -3.21 -0.30 7.21
CA ALA A 194 -2.50 0.69 8.00
C ALA A 194 -3.44 1.53 8.88
N LYS A 195 -2.96 1.92 10.07
CA LYS A 195 -3.65 2.80 11.01
C LYS A 195 -2.66 3.80 11.59
N VAL A 196 -3.11 5.02 11.88
CA VAL A 196 -2.31 6.02 12.63
C VAL A 196 -1.85 5.42 13.95
N GLY A 197 -0.60 5.62 14.31
CA GLY A 197 0.08 5.02 15.46
C GLY A 197 0.63 3.61 15.24
N MET A 198 0.23 2.90 14.16
CA MET A 198 0.82 1.60 13.81
C MET A 198 2.33 1.75 13.59
N LYS A 199 3.11 0.79 14.06
CA LYS A 199 4.57 0.80 13.88
C LYS A 199 4.96 0.30 12.49
N VAL A 200 5.97 0.96 11.93
CA VAL A 200 6.66 0.57 10.70
C VAL A 200 8.11 0.29 11.07
N VAL A 201 8.55 -0.94 10.91
CA VAL A 201 9.94 -1.35 11.08
C VAL A 201 10.62 -1.29 9.72
N ILE A 202 11.74 -0.61 9.62
CA ILE A 202 12.56 -0.55 8.40
C ILE A 202 13.95 -1.10 8.74
N GLU A 203 14.33 -2.19 8.10
CA GLU A 203 15.64 -2.81 8.27
C GLU A 203 16.36 -3.01 6.93
N GLU A 204 17.67 -3.40 6.97
CA GLU A 204 18.47 -3.67 5.77
C GLU A 204 18.01 -4.91 5.00
#